data_266dd3ff7e9d65a6a9e89849dd83eeb9
#
_entry.id   266dd3ff7e9d65a6a9e89849dd83eeb9
#
_cell.length_a   1.000
_cell.length_b   1.000
_cell.length_c   1.000
_cell.angle_alpha   90.00
_cell.angle_beta   90.00
_cell.angle_gamma   90.00
#
_symmetry.space_group_name_H-M   'P 1'
#
loop_
_entity.id
_entity.type
_entity.pdbx_description
1 polymer ?
#
loop_
_entity_poly.entity_id
_entity_poly.type
_entity_poly.pdbx_seq_one_letter_code
_entity_poly.pdbx_strand_id
1 'polypeptide(L)'
;MLTYIQINAAKPRTKPWSLSDSQGLYLVIQPNGSKLWRFKYRFLDKQKNLHLGGWPTISLADARVRRDEAKKKIAEGIDPALEKKRARLAAKYAAANTFEAVAAEWLVKCERDGLAPVTVDKIRWLLAKAYPLIGTIPIAQITPHEVLAVLRKIEATGAYESARRMRSVLSRVFRYGVATVRCDKDVAADLRGAIAVPKVKHFAAITRPSEVGALLRAIDGYTGHKVTVMAMRLSPHVLLRPGELRQAEWTDIDLDEAVWYIPAERMKMRRPHRVPLSRQVTAMLKELHEHTHWWKYLFPCLGKPRKAMSENAVNQGLRKLGYTTDQMTAHGFRAMGATLLNETGEWNPDAIERQLAHVDTNQVRRAYVRGEHWDERVVMMQRWSDYLDELRDGGKILRPEFGAKRSRA
;
A
#
# COMPACT_ATOMS: atom_id res chain seq x y z
N MET A 1 -52.16 -29.10 29.82
CA MET A 1 -51.30 -28.81 28.66
C MET A 1 -52.12 -28.08 27.62
N LEU A 2 -51.57 -27.06 26.97
CA LEU A 2 -52.21 -26.36 25.87
C LEU A 2 -52.40 -27.26 24.66
N THR A 3 -53.47 -26.96 23.90
CA THR A 3 -53.76 -27.59 22.61
C THR A 3 -53.74 -26.57 21.49
N TYR A 4 -53.58 -27.02 20.26
CA TYR A 4 -53.62 -26.17 19.05
C TYR A 4 -54.96 -25.40 18.92
N ILE A 5 -56.07 -26.07 19.27
CA ILE A 5 -57.42 -25.49 19.24
C ILE A 5 -57.50 -24.29 20.19
N GLN A 6 -57.04 -24.45 21.42
CA GLN A 6 -57.03 -23.36 22.43
C GLN A 6 -56.18 -22.17 22.01
N ILE A 7 -55.01 -22.43 21.39
CA ILE A 7 -54.14 -21.37 20.89
C ILE A 7 -54.79 -20.58 19.77
N ASN A 8 -55.44 -21.25 18.82
CA ASN A 8 -56.13 -20.60 17.72
C ASN A 8 -57.35 -19.81 18.19
N ALA A 9 -58.15 -20.36 19.08
CA ALA A 9 -59.36 -19.74 19.62
C ALA A 9 -59.04 -18.51 20.52
N ALA A 10 -57.78 -18.34 20.97
CA ALA A 10 -57.41 -17.24 21.85
C ALA A 10 -57.48 -15.88 21.13
N LYS A 11 -58.47 -15.05 21.51
CA LYS A 11 -58.69 -13.71 20.95
C LYS A 11 -57.95 -12.65 21.77
N PRO A 12 -57.48 -11.53 21.15
CA PRO A 12 -56.89 -10.43 21.87
C PRO A 12 -57.88 -9.77 22.83
N ARG A 13 -57.34 -9.20 23.93
CA ARG A 13 -58.06 -8.41 24.93
C ARG A 13 -57.47 -7.02 25.05
N THR A 14 -58.12 -6.12 25.79
CA THR A 14 -57.59 -4.76 26.03
C THR A 14 -56.25 -4.73 26.75
N LYS A 15 -55.95 -5.76 27.56
CA LYS A 15 -54.66 -5.96 28.24
C LYS A 15 -54.05 -7.29 27.79
N PRO A 16 -52.70 -7.40 27.78
CA PRO A 16 -52.06 -8.69 27.53
C PRO A 16 -52.48 -9.73 28.54
N TRP A 17 -52.76 -10.96 28.06
CA TRP A 17 -53.11 -12.08 28.91
C TRP A 17 -52.39 -13.36 28.46
N SER A 18 -52.38 -14.38 29.26
CA SER A 18 -51.57 -15.56 28.98
C SER A 18 -52.33 -16.86 29.14
N LEU A 19 -51.95 -17.86 28.33
CA LEU A 19 -52.34 -19.25 28.44
C LEU A 19 -51.12 -20.08 28.91
N SER A 20 -51.25 -20.75 30.03
CA SER A 20 -50.18 -21.61 30.58
C SER A 20 -50.20 -22.96 29.90
N ASP A 21 -49.02 -23.49 29.57
CA ASP A 21 -48.82 -24.87 29.15
C ASP A 21 -48.27 -25.71 30.34
N SER A 22 -47.12 -26.30 30.18
CA SER A 22 -46.46 -27.11 31.23
C SER A 22 -45.08 -26.59 31.53
N GLN A 23 -44.58 -26.85 32.77
CA GLN A 23 -43.20 -26.60 33.14
C GLN A 23 -42.66 -25.16 32.91
N GLY A 24 -43.54 -24.18 33.17
CA GLY A 24 -43.15 -22.76 33.02
C GLY A 24 -43.31 -22.20 31.61
N LEU A 25 -43.74 -23.00 30.61
CA LEU A 25 -44.05 -22.51 29.27
C LEU A 25 -45.45 -21.86 29.27
N TYR A 26 -45.60 -20.72 28.65
CA TYR A 26 -46.87 -20.01 28.47
C TYR A 26 -46.88 -19.16 27.22
N LEU A 27 -48.09 -18.95 26.67
CA LEU A 27 -48.35 -18.12 25.51
C LEU A 27 -48.92 -16.78 25.96
N VAL A 28 -48.34 -15.67 25.61
CA VAL A 28 -48.87 -14.34 25.86
C VAL A 28 -49.60 -13.85 24.62
N ILE A 29 -50.86 -13.48 24.77
CA ILE A 29 -51.69 -12.87 23.73
C ILE A 29 -51.69 -11.36 23.96
N GLN A 30 -51.17 -10.61 22.98
CA GLN A 30 -51.06 -9.16 23.02
C GLN A 30 -52.38 -8.49 22.53
N PRO A 31 -52.65 -7.23 22.91
CA PRO A 31 -53.83 -6.50 22.42
C PRO A 31 -53.90 -6.36 20.90
N ASN A 32 -52.74 -6.31 20.23
CA ASN A 32 -52.59 -6.27 18.77
C ASN A 32 -52.80 -7.64 18.08
N GLY A 33 -53.17 -8.68 18.84
CA GLY A 33 -53.40 -10.02 18.32
C GLY A 33 -52.16 -10.90 18.20
N SER A 34 -50.94 -10.38 18.40
CA SER A 34 -49.73 -11.21 18.37
C SER A 34 -49.70 -12.17 19.56
N LYS A 35 -49.26 -13.40 19.31
CA LYS A 35 -49.16 -14.47 20.29
C LYS A 35 -47.68 -14.85 20.47
N LEU A 36 -47.18 -14.72 21.69
CA LEU A 36 -45.73 -14.81 21.97
C LEU A 36 -45.43 -15.90 23.01
N TRP A 37 -44.64 -16.87 22.64
CA TRP A 37 -44.17 -17.91 23.54
C TRP A 37 -43.14 -17.36 24.52
N ARG A 38 -43.35 -17.63 25.82
CA ARG A 38 -42.46 -17.30 26.93
C ARG A 38 -42.24 -18.49 27.83
N PHE A 39 -41.03 -18.55 28.41
CA PHE A 39 -40.65 -19.56 29.42
C PHE A 39 -40.27 -18.86 30.70
N LYS A 40 -40.98 -19.14 31.79
CA LYS A 40 -40.76 -18.63 33.13
C LYS A 40 -39.86 -19.63 33.87
N TYR A 41 -38.72 -19.16 34.44
CA TYR A 41 -37.77 -19.99 35.14
C TYR A 41 -37.13 -19.24 36.29
N ARG A 42 -36.44 -19.95 37.21
CA ARG A 42 -35.60 -19.42 38.28
C ARG A 42 -34.13 -19.63 37.93
N PHE A 43 -33.30 -18.63 38.19
CA PHE A 43 -31.87 -18.69 38.03
C PHE A 43 -31.22 -17.84 39.13
N LEU A 44 -30.38 -18.48 40.00
CA LEU A 44 -29.78 -17.83 41.18
C LEU A 44 -30.85 -17.08 42.01
N ASP A 45 -31.87 -17.78 42.40
CA ASP A 45 -33.03 -17.35 43.21
C ASP A 45 -33.88 -16.19 42.59
N LYS A 46 -33.54 -15.73 41.41
CA LYS A 46 -34.28 -14.71 40.70
C LYS A 46 -35.20 -15.31 39.63
N GLN A 47 -36.45 -14.88 39.64
CA GLN A 47 -37.39 -15.25 38.59
C GLN A 47 -37.13 -14.49 37.32
N LYS A 48 -37.01 -15.20 36.19
CA LYS A 48 -36.73 -14.66 34.86
C LYS A 48 -37.73 -15.20 33.83
N ASN A 49 -37.82 -14.49 32.69
CA ASN A 49 -38.65 -14.87 31.55
C ASN A 49 -37.76 -14.89 30.28
N LEU A 50 -37.83 -16.00 29.54
CA LEU A 50 -37.17 -16.16 28.24
C LEU A 50 -38.22 -16.06 27.14
N HIS A 51 -38.02 -15.22 26.14
CA HIS A 51 -38.84 -15.12 24.95
C HIS A 51 -38.41 -16.19 23.93
N LEU A 52 -39.29 -17.13 23.60
CA LEU A 52 -38.99 -18.26 22.72
C LEU A 52 -39.36 -18.05 21.26
N GLY A 53 -40.21 -17.06 20.95
CA GLY A 53 -40.64 -16.71 19.59
C GLY A 53 -42.14 -16.46 19.51
N GLY A 54 -42.66 -16.22 18.31
CA GLY A 54 -44.06 -15.93 18.03
C GLY A 54 -44.78 -17.10 17.38
N TRP A 55 -46.07 -17.29 17.75
CA TRP A 55 -47.00 -18.14 17.02
C TRP A 55 -47.51 -17.37 15.79
N PRO A 56 -47.75 -18.03 14.62
CA PRO A 56 -47.58 -19.47 14.33
C PRO A 56 -46.15 -19.87 13.89
N THR A 57 -45.21 -18.94 13.71
CA THR A 57 -43.84 -19.23 13.25
C THR A 57 -43.15 -20.29 14.12
N ILE A 58 -43.40 -20.25 15.42
CA ILE A 58 -42.96 -21.28 16.38
C ILE A 58 -44.22 -22.07 16.80
N SER A 59 -44.27 -23.34 16.41
CA SER A 59 -45.36 -24.22 16.80
C SER A 59 -45.34 -24.53 18.31
N LEU A 60 -46.42 -25.11 18.83
CA LEU A 60 -46.45 -25.57 20.22
C LEU A 60 -45.39 -26.64 20.51
N ALA A 61 -45.18 -27.55 19.55
CA ALA A 61 -44.14 -28.58 19.67
C ALA A 61 -42.73 -27.93 19.73
N ASP A 62 -42.41 -26.98 18.84
CA ASP A 62 -41.15 -26.28 18.83
C ASP A 62 -40.94 -25.44 20.09
N ALA A 63 -42.03 -24.82 20.61
CA ALA A 63 -41.96 -24.05 21.86
C ALA A 63 -41.59 -24.96 23.06
N ARG A 64 -42.12 -26.18 23.09
CA ARG A 64 -41.78 -27.18 24.09
C ARG A 64 -40.30 -27.63 23.97
N VAL A 65 -39.83 -27.90 22.76
CA VAL A 65 -38.40 -28.23 22.50
C VAL A 65 -37.49 -27.10 22.99
N ARG A 66 -37.76 -25.87 22.61
CA ARG A 66 -36.99 -24.69 23.04
C ARG A 66 -37.03 -24.47 24.56
N ARG A 67 -38.13 -24.77 25.22
CA ARG A 67 -38.23 -24.78 26.69
C ARG A 67 -37.27 -25.82 27.27
N ASP A 68 -37.27 -27.04 26.74
CA ASP A 68 -36.46 -28.14 27.28
C ASP A 68 -34.96 -27.92 27.03
N GLU A 69 -34.55 -27.32 25.89
CA GLU A 69 -33.24 -26.82 25.65
C GLU A 69 -32.80 -25.75 26.66
N ALA A 70 -33.67 -24.77 26.94
CA ALA A 70 -33.43 -23.75 27.94
C ALA A 70 -33.27 -24.34 29.34
N LYS A 71 -34.04 -25.37 29.70
CA LYS A 71 -33.89 -26.10 30.97
C LYS A 71 -32.56 -26.83 31.09
N LYS A 72 -32.06 -27.46 30.02
CA LYS A 72 -30.72 -28.06 30.01
C LYS A 72 -29.63 -27.01 30.30
N LYS A 73 -29.70 -25.85 29.64
CA LYS A 73 -28.73 -24.76 29.91
C LYS A 73 -28.80 -24.27 31.37
N ILE A 74 -29.97 -24.15 31.95
CA ILE A 74 -30.12 -23.78 33.36
C ILE A 74 -29.48 -24.83 34.30
N ALA A 75 -29.67 -26.12 34.00
CA ALA A 75 -29.05 -27.18 34.75
C ALA A 75 -27.49 -27.17 34.66
N GLU A 76 -26.96 -26.68 33.52
CA GLU A 76 -25.54 -26.48 33.30
C GLU A 76 -25.01 -25.15 33.92
N GLY A 77 -25.85 -24.39 34.64
CA GLY A 77 -25.47 -23.14 35.27
C GLY A 77 -25.43 -21.93 34.28
N ILE A 78 -26.02 -22.09 33.11
CA ILE A 78 -26.06 -21.02 32.05
C ILE A 78 -27.43 -20.35 32.05
N ASP A 79 -27.46 -19.02 32.16
CA ASP A 79 -28.67 -18.22 32.02
C ASP A 79 -29.03 -18.02 30.54
N PRO A 80 -30.10 -18.66 30.02
CA PRO A 80 -30.46 -18.62 28.60
C PRO A 80 -30.90 -17.22 28.15
N ALA A 81 -31.44 -16.36 29.01
CA ALA A 81 -31.80 -14.99 28.65
C ALA A 81 -30.56 -14.11 28.49
N LEU A 82 -29.58 -14.28 29.37
CA LEU A 82 -28.30 -13.57 29.26
C LEU A 82 -27.51 -14.01 28.01
N GLU A 83 -27.47 -15.30 27.75
CA GLU A 83 -26.85 -15.87 26.55
C GLU A 83 -27.46 -15.31 25.28
N LYS A 84 -28.79 -15.31 25.18
CA LYS A 84 -29.53 -14.74 24.04
C LYS A 84 -29.24 -13.25 23.87
N LYS A 85 -29.18 -12.49 24.97
CA LYS A 85 -28.83 -11.06 24.94
C LYS A 85 -27.40 -10.86 24.44
N ARG A 86 -26.45 -11.64 24.92
CA ARG A 86 -25.03 -11.62 24.47
C ARG A 86 -24.93 -11.95 22.97
N ALA A 87 -25.58 -13.01 22.51
CA ALA A 87 -25.60 -13.41 21.10
C ALA A 87 -26.17 -12.31 20.20
N ARG A 88 -27.26 -11.63 20.63
CA ARG A 88 -27.82 -10.50 19.89
C ARG A 88 -26.88 -9.30 19.82
N LEU A 89 -26.21 -8.99 20.92
CA LEU A 89 -25.22 -7.91 20.96
C LEU A 89 -24.00 -8.24 20.09
N ALA A 90 -23.51 -9.48 20.16
CA ALA A 90 -22.41 -9.97 19.33
C ALA A 90 -22.77 -9.90 17.83
N ALA A 91 -23.97 -10.32 17.46
CA ALA A 91 -24.45 -10.23 16.08
C ALA A 91 -24.54 -8.77 15.59
N LYS A 92 -25.06 -7.86 16.43
CA LYS A 92 -25.10 -6.42 16.13
C LYS A 92 -23.70 -5.84 15.98
N TYR A 93 -22.79 -6.22 16.88
CA TYR A 93 -21.40 -5.79 16.83
C TYR A 93 -20.69 -6.32 15.58
N ALA A 94 -20.86 -7.59 15.25
CA ALA A 94 -20.32 -8.19 14.05
C ALA A 94 -20.83 -7.50 12.78
N ALA A 95 -22.14 -7.22 12.69
CA ALA A 95 -22.73 -6.52 11.55
C ALA A 95 -22.18 -5.10 11.35
N ALA A 96 -21.78 -4.42 12.43
CA ALA A 96 -21.16 -3.09 12.36
C ALA A 96 -19.66 -3.15 12.02
N ASN A 97 -19.00 -4.28 12.20
CA ASN A 97 -17.57 -4.49 11.98
C ASN A 97 -17.32 -5.33 10.72
N THR A 98 -17.84 -4.89 9.59
CA THR A 98 -17.51 -5.48 8.29
C THR A 98 -16.05 -5.23 7.94
N PHE A 99 -15.46 -6.05 7.05
CA PHE A 99 -14.08 -5.86 6.59
C PHE A 99 -13.86 -4.45 6.03
N GLU A 100 -14.78 -3.96 5.22
CA GLU A 100 -14.68 -2.62 4.62
C GLU A 100 -14.68 -1.51 5.68
N ALA A 101 -15.57 -1.60 6.70
CA ALA A 101 -15.63 -0.62 7.78
C ALA A 101 -14.32 -0.58 8.58
N VAL A 102 -13.77 -1.76 8.92
CA VAL A 102 -12.50 -1.86 9.65
C VAL A 102 -11.32 -1.39 8.80
N ALA A 103 -11.31 -1.71 7.50
CA ALA A 103 -10.28 -1.27 6.57
C ALA A 103 -10.30 0.26 6.37
N ALA A 104 -11.48 0.87 6.29
CA ALA A 104 -11.62 2.32 6.18
C ALA A 104 -11.08 3.04 7.43
N GLU A 105 -11.42 2.56 8.61
CA GLU A 105 -10.91 3.10 9.88
C GLU A 105 -9.38 2.94 9.99
N TRP A 106 -8.86 1.78 9.60
CA TRP A 106 -7.42 1.54 9.56
C TRP A 106 -6.70 2.48 8.57
N LEU A 107 -7.30 2.80 7.41
CA LEU A 107 -6.74 3.78 6.48
C LEU A 107 -6.64 5.17 7.09
N VAL A 108 -7.70 5.63 7.78
CA VAL A 108 -7.69 6.91 8.51
C VAL A 108 -6.57 6.95 9.56
N LYS A 109 -6.36 5.82 10.28
CA LYS A 109 -5.23 5.69 11.19
C LYS A 109 -3.89 5.83 10.45
N CYS A 110 -3.72 5.16 9.31
CA CYS A 110 -2.49 5.25 8.51
C CYS A 110 -2.20 6.68 8.04
N GLU A 111 -3.22 7.45 7.68
CA GLU A 111 -3.10 8.86 7.31
C GLU A 111 -2.66 9.72 8.50
N ARG A 112 -3.24 9.50 9.68
CA ARG A 112 -2.84 10.18 10.93
C ARG A 112 -1.42 9.82 11.35
N ASP A 113 -1.00 8.58 11.14
CA ASP A 113 0.38 8.12 11.39
C ASP A 113 1.38 8.70 10.36
N GLY A 114 0.93 9.52 9.41
CA GLY A 114 1.77 10.22 8.43
C GLY A 114 2.20 9.36 7.25
N LEU A 115 1.43 8.32 6.89
CA LEU A 115 1.70 7.56 5.67
C LEU A 115 1.54 8.47 4.43
N ALA A 116 2.50 8.38 3.50
CA ALA A 116 2.49 9.23 2.31
C ALA A 116 1.20 9.06 1.48
N PRO A 117 0.56 10.14 0.99
CA PRO A 117 -0.70 10.08 0.25
C PRO A 117 -0.69 9.08 -0.91
N VAL A 118 0.39 9.06 -1.70
CA VAL A 118 0.56 8.12 -2.81
C VAL A 118 0.55 6.65 -2.36
N THR A 119 0.97 6.37 -1.12
CA THR A 119 0.94 5.02 -0.56
C THR A 119 -0.46 4.67 -0.09
N VAL A 120 -1.17 5.61 0.52
CA VAL A 120 -2.59 5.47 0.91
C VAL A 120 -3.45 5.18 -0.32
N ASP A 121 -3.26 5.93 -1.41
CA ASP A 121 -4.02 5.73 -2.67
C ASP A 121 -3.77 4.34 -3.27
N LYS A 122 -2.53 3.86 -3.24
CA LYS A 122 -2.20 2.48 -3.67
C LYS A 122 -2.87 1.42 -2.80
N ILE A 123 -2.91 1.63 -1.49
CA ILE A 123 -3.60 0.73 -0.56
C ILE A 123 -5.11 0.75 -0.83
N ARG A 124 -5.70 1.93 -0.98
CA ARG A 124 -7.12 2.13 -1.30
C ARG A 124 -7.49 1.42 -2.61
N TRP A 125 -6.65 1.57 -3.64
CA TRP A 125 -6.81 0.86 -4.91
C TRP A 125 -6.76 -0.67 -4.78
N LEU A 126 -5.87 -1.20 -3.93
CA LEU A 126 -5.84 -2.64 -3.64
C LEU A 126 -7.11 -3.06 -2.90
N LEU A 127 -7.49 -2.38 -1.83
CA LEU A 127 -8.67 -2.72 -1.04
C LEU A 127 -9.96 -2.71 -1.87
N ALA A 128 -10.09 -1.76 -2.82
CA ALA A 128 -11.23 -1.72 -3.75
C ALA A 128 -11.40 -3.01 -4.57
N LYS A 129 -10.32 -3.78 -4.79
CA LYS A 129 -10.38 -5.10 -5.45
C LYS A 129 -10.85 -6.22 -4.50
N ALA A 130 -10.69 -6.05 -3.19
CA ALA A 130 -11.11 -7.02 -2.18
C ALA A 130 -12.59 -6.83 -1.77
N TYR A 131 -13.06 -5.60 -1.71
CA TYR A 131 -14.41 -5.27 -1.22
C TYR A 131 -15.54 -6.03 -1.89
N PRO A 132 -15.57 -6.28 -3.22
CA PRO A 132 -16.65 -7.05 -3.85
C PRO A 132 -16.76 -8.48 -3.35
N LEU A 133 -15.72 -9.05 -2.76
CA LEU A 133 -15.69 -10.44 -2.29
C LEU A 133 -15.86 -10.55 -0.77
N ILE A 134 -15.20 -9.67 -0.01
CA ILE A 134 -15.14 -9.77 1.45
C ILE A 134 -15.58 -8.49 2.19
N GLY A 135 -15.88 -7.41 1.48
CA GLY A 135 -16.14 -6.09 2.07
C GLY A 135 -17.28 -6.08 3.08
N THR A 136 -18.40 -6.73 2.75
CA THR A 136 -19.61 -6.77 3.57
C THR A 136 -19.61 -7.86 4.65
N ILE A 137 -18.64 -8.77 4.62
CA ILE A 137 -18.54 -9.85 5.60
C ILE A 137 -17.99 -9.27 6.92
N PRO A 138 -18.55 -9.61 8.08
CA PRO A 138 -17.96 -9.28 9.37
C PRO A 138 -16.54 -9.80 9.46
N ILE A 139 -15.58 -8.94 9.85
CA ILE A 139 -14.14 -9.29 9.81
C ILE A 139 -13.79 -10.55 10.61
N ALA A 140 -14.52 -10.79 11.71
CA ALA A 140 -14.37 -12.00 12.54
C ALA A 140 -14.83 -13.29 11.86
N GLN A 141 -15.65 -13.21 10.82
CA GLN A 141 -16.21 -14.37 10.11
C GLN A 141 -15.44 -14.73 8.83
N ILE A 142 -14.54 -13.86 8.40
CA ILE A 142 -13.74 -14.12 7.20
C ILE A 142 -12.76 -15.25 7.47
N THR A 143 -12.77 -16.22 6.56
CA THR A 143 -11.89 -17.40 6.61
C THR A 143 -10.68 -17.22 5.67
N PRO A 144 -9.61 -18.01 5.85
CA PRO A 144 -8.49 -18.04 4.90
C PRO A 144 -8.93 -18.35 3.46
N HIS A 145 -10.01 -19.13 3.27
CA HIS A 145 -10.51 -19.50 1.95
C HIS A 145 -10.99 -18.27 1.16
N GLU A 146 -11.76 -17.38 1.79
CA GLU A 146 -12.25 -16.14 1.14
C GLU A 146 -11.12 -15.18 0.84
N VAL A 147 -10.15 -15.05 1.75
CA VAL A 147 -8.93 -14.26 1.49
C VAL A 147 -8.15 -14.84 0.31
N LEU A 148 -7.98 -16.16 0.25
CA LEU A 148 -7.30 -16.83 -0.86
C LEU A 148 -8.03 -16.58 -2.19
N ALA A 149 -9.36 -16.60 -2.21
CA ALA A 149 -10.15 -16.30 -3.41
C ALA A 149 -9.86 -14.88 -3.94
N VAL A 150 -9.75 -13.87 -3.05
CA VAL A 150 -9.34 -12.51 -3.44
C VAL A 150 -7.96 -12.53 -4.09
N LEU A 151 -6.99 -13.22 -3.49
CA LEU A 151 -5.62 -13.29 -3.98
C LEU A 151 -5.53 -13.99 -5.34
N ARG A 152 -6.22 -15.13 -5.49
CA ARG A 152 -6.26 -15.90 -6.74
C ARG A 152 -6.91 -15.13 -7.89
N LYS A 153 -7.94 -14.34 -7.62
CA LYS A 153 -8.55 -13.46 -8.62
C LYS A 153 -7.55 -12.46 -9.20
N ILE A 154 -6.67 -11.89 -8.37
CA ILE A 154 -5.62 -10.97 -8.83
C ILE A 154 -4.51 -11.75 -9.54
N GLU A 155 -4.10 -12.90 -9.00
CA GLU A 155 -3.08 -13.78 -9.58
C GLU A 155 -3.45 -14.25 -10.99
N ALA A 156 -4.71 -14.59 -11.22
CA ALA A 156 -5.23 -15.02 -12.52
C ALA A 156 -5.07 -13.95 -13.62
N THR A 157 -4.90 -12.67 -13.25
CA THR A 157 -4.57 -11.59 -14.21
C THR A 157 -3.08 -11.49 -14.53
N GLY A 158 -2.22 -12.38 -14.02
CA GLY A 158 -0.77 -12.30 -14.13
C GLY A 158 -0.11 -11.27 -13.21
N ALA A 159 -0.88 -10.56 -12.38
CA ALA A 159 -0.39 -9.49 -11.51
C ALA A 159 0.13 -10.04 -10.17
N TYR A 160 1.09 -10.95 -10.19
CA TYR A 160 1.62 -11.66 -9.02
C TYR A 160 2.10 -10.74 -7.90
N GLU A 161 2.84 -9.68 -8.25
CA GLU A 161 3.31 -8.70 -7.25
C GLU A 161 2.14 -7.95 -6.59
N SER A 162 1.08 -7.64 -7.34
CA SER A 162 -0.12 -7.03 -6.80
C SER A 162 -0.86 -7.97 -5.85
N ALA A 163 -0.89 -9.28 -6.15
CA ALA A 163 -1.46 -10.30 -5.27
C ALA A 163 -0.68 -10.41 -3.95
N ARG A 164 0.66 -10.40 -4.01
CA ARG A 164 1.52 -10.37 -2.80
C ARG A 164 1.30 -9.13 -1.96
N ARG A 165 1.23 -7.96 -2.60
CA ARG A 165 0.94 -6.69 -1.91
C ARG A 165 -0.44 -6.70 -1.30
N MET A 166 -1.45 -7.23 -2.01
CA MET A 166 -2.80 -7.41 -1.49
C MET A 166 -2.77 -8.25 -0.21
N ARG A 167 -2.12 -9.43 -0.21
CA ARG A 167 -2.00 -10.24 1.01
C ARG A 167 -1.40 -9.43 2.17
N SER A 168 -0.34 -8.67 1.92
CA SER A 168 0.28 -7.83 2.95
C SER A 168 -0.66 -6.75 3.48
N VAL A 169 -1.47 -6.14 2.61
CA VAL A 169 -2.47 -5.13 3.01
C VAL A 169 -3.58 -5.77 3.83
N LEU A 170 -4.13 -6.90 3.38
CA LEU A 170 -5.15 -7.65 4.12
C LEU A 170 -4.65 -8.05 5.52
N SER A 171 -3.44 -8.60 5.61
CA SER A 171 -2.79 -8.93 6.88
C SER A 171 -2.69 -7.72 7.83
N ARG A 172 -2.38 -6.54 7.32
CA ARG A 172 -2.34 -5.31 8.13
C ARG A 172 -3.72 -4.91 8.65
N VAL A 173 -4.77 -5.05 7.84
CA VAL A 173 -6.16 -4.78 8.25
C VAL A 173 -6.60 -5.79 9.30
N PHE A 174 -6.34 -7.09 9.12
CA PHE A 174 -6.66 -8.10 10.13
C PHE A 174 -5.92 -7.87 11.44
N ARG A 175 -4.62 -7.55 11.40
CA ARG A 175 -3.86 -7.20 12.62
C ARG A 175 -4.42 -5.97 13.33
N TYR A 176 -4.91 -4.99 12.58
CA TYR A 176 -5.63 -3.86 13.16
C TYR A 176 -6.94 -4.32 13.80
N GLY A 177 -7.70 -5.22 13.16
CA GLY A 177 -8.88 -5.85 13.72
C GLY A 177 -8.59 -6.60 15.02
N VAL A 178 -7.49 -7.35 15.09
CA VAL A 178 -7.04 -8.04 16.32
C VAL A 178 -6.71 -7.01 17.41
N ALA A 179 -5.91 -6.00 17.09
CA ALA A 179 -5.51 -4.96 18.05
C ALA A 179 -6.70 -4.15 18.60
N THR A 180 -7.80 -4.05 17.85
CA THR A 180 -9.04 -3.38 18.25
C THR A 180 -10.15 -4.34 18.70
N VAL A 181 -9.80 -5.61 18.95
CA VAL A 181 -10.70 -6.65 19.49
C VAL A 181 -11.93 -6.89 18.59
N ARG A 182 -11.76 -6.83 17.28
CA ARG A 182 -12.82 -7.05 16.27
C ARG A 182 -12.74 -8.42 15.61
N CYS A 183 -11.59 -9.07 15.66
CA CYS A 183 -11.37 -10.46 15.25
C CYS A 183 -10.24 -11.06 16.08
N ASP A 184 -10.15 -12.39 16.08
CA ASP A 184 -9.22 -13.11 16.95
C ASP A 184 -7.86 -13.36 16.31
N LYS A 185 -7.76 -13.35 14.98
CA LYS A 185 -6.53 -13.69 14.26
C LYS A 185 -6.41 -13.00 12.90
N ASP A 186 -5.17 -12.92 12.41
CA ASP A 186 -4.83 -12.50 11.05
C ASP A 186 -4.88 -13.71 10.10
N VAL A 187 -6.02 -13.91 9.46
CA VAL A 187 -6.23 -15.04 8.53
C VAL A 187 -5.43 -14.92 7.23
N ALA A 188 -4.87 -13.73 6.92
CA ALA A 188 -4.01 -13.54 5.76
C ALA A 188 -2.55 -13.92 6.02
N ALA A 189 -2.14 -14.07 7.29
CA ALA A 189 -0.78 -14.44 7.65
C ALA A 189 -0.42 -15.85 7.15
N ASP A 190 -1.33 -16.81 7.33
CA ASP A 190 -1.14 -18.22 6.98
C ASP A 190 -1.09 -18.48 5.47
N LEU A 191 -1.50 -17.48 4.67
CA LEU A 191 -1.43 -17.53 3.21
C LEU A 191 -0.07 -17.08 2.65
N ARG A 192 0.95 -16.94 3.49
CA ARG A 192 2.32 -16.71 3.03
C ARG A 192 2.79 -17.95 2.26
N GLY A 193 3.21 -17.75 1.00
CA GLY A 193 3.62 -18.87 0.12
C GLY A 193 2.49 -19.44 -0.76
N ALA A 194 1.21 -19.11 -0.49
CA ALA A 194 0.09 -19.56 -1.32
C ALA A 194 0.01 -18.88 -2.70
N ILE A 195 0.73 -17.76 -2.88
CA ILE A 195 0.76 -16.98 -4.12
C ILE A 195 2.13 -17.12 -4.77
N ALA A 196 2.15 -17.31 -6.09
CA ALA A 196 3.38 -17.40 -6.86
C ALA A 196 4.28 -16.18 -6.63
N VAL A 197 5.57 -16.44 -6.45
CA VAL A 197 6.57 -15.38 -6.30
C VAL A 197 7.06 -15.00 -7.69
N PRO A 198 6.83 -13.76 -8.17
CA PRO A 198 7.36 -13.34 -9.44
C PRO A 198 8.90 -13.32 -9.37
N LYS A 199 9.56 -13.75 -10.45
CA LYS A 199 11.00 -13.54 -10.57
C LYS A 199 11.26 -12.03 -10.55
N VAL A 200 12.13 -11.59 -9.63
CA VAL A 200 12.54 -10.19 -9.55
C VAL A 200 13.31 -9.86 -10.84
N LYS A 201 12.75 -8.96 -11.66
CA LYS A 201 13.48 -8.33 -12.75
C LYS A 201 14.00 -7.00 -12.24
N HIS A 202 15.31 -6.80 -12.24
CA HIS A 202 15.90 -5.49 -12.00
C HIS A 202 15.53 -4.54 -13.15
N PHE A 203 15.53 -3.25 -12.88
CA PHE A 203 15.33 -2.27 -13.95
C PHE A 203 16.45 -2.41 -14.96
N ALA A 204 16.07 -2.49 -16.22
CA ALA A 204 17.02 -2.60 -17.31
C ALA A 204 17.86 -1.32 -17.41
N ALA A 205 19.15 -1.48 -17.55
CA ALA A 205 20.14 -0.42 -17.66
C ALA A 205 21.24 -0.83 -18.65
N ILE A 206 21.63 0.11 -19.48
CA ILE A 206 22.80 -0.01 -20.33
C ILE A 206 24.03 0.36 -19.50
N THR A 207 24.98 -0.55 -19.34
CA THR A 207 26.18 -0.35 -18.53
C THR A 207 27.48 -0.52 -19.34
N ARG A 208 27.42 -0.94 -20.59
CA ARG A 208 28.58 -1.02 -21.48
C ARG A 208 28.94 0.36 -22.01
N PRO A 209 30.17 0.87 -21.83
CA PRO A 209 30.56 2.22 -22.26
C PRO A 209 30.21 2.57 -23.70
N SER A 210 30.46 1.63 -24.66
CA SER A 210 30.14 1.84 -26.08
C SER A 210 28.64 2.01 -26.35
N GLU A 211 27.81 1.24 -25.62
CA GLU A 211 26.34 1.31 -25.71
C GLU A 211 25.81 2.57 -25.03
N VAL A 212 26.46 3.02 -23.95
CA VAL A 212 26.13 4.31 -23.28
C VAL A 212 26.38 5.47 -24.24
N GLY A 213 27.51 5.51 -24.91
CA GLY A 213 27.79 6.53 -25.93
C GLY A 213 26.73 6.55 -27.06
N ALA A 214 26.32 5.37 -27.54
CA ALA A 214 25.26 5.24 -28.53
C ALA A 214 23.92 5.77 -28.01
N LEU A 215 23.56 5.48 -26.75
CA LEU A 215 22.36 5.98 -26.10
C LEU A 215 22.38 7.51 -25.99
N LEU A 216 23.48 8.11 -25.58
CA LEU A 216 23.63 9.56 -25.43
C LEU A 216 23.47 10.25 -26.79
N ARG A 217 24.12 9.77 -27.85
CA ARG A 217 23.94 10.29 -29.21
C ARG A 217 22.47 10.15 -29.70
N ALA A 218 21.82 9.04 -29.39
CA ALA A 218 20.41 8.85 -29.74
C ALA A 218 19.51 9.87 -29.01
N ILE A 219 19.81 10.17 -27.73
CA ILE A 219 19.08 11.18 -26.95
C ILE A 219 19.30 12.58 -27.56
N ASP A 220 20.50 12.91 -27.97
CA ASP A 220 20.81 14.20 -28.62
C ASP A 220 20.09 14.37 -29.96
N GLY A 221 19.94 13.29 -30.72
CA GLY A 221 19.16 13.26 -31.97
C GLY A 221 17.65 13.18 -31.80
N TYR A 222 17.13 13.12 -30.56
CA TYR A 222 15.69 12.99 -30.34
C TYR A 222 14.94 14.27 -30.65
N THR A 223 14.03 14.23 -31.64
CA THR A 223 13.25 15.37 -32.15
C THR A 223 11.92 15.59 -31.41
N GLY A 224 11.78 15.09 -30.21
CA GLY A 224 10.58 15.27 -29.41
C GLY A 224 10.50 16.67 -28.76
N HIS A 225 9.51 16.83 -27.89
CA HIS A 225 9.32 18.11 -27.20
C HIS A 225 10.53 18.47 -26.34
N LYS A 226 10.98 19.74 -26.40
CA LYS A 226 12.21 20.25 -25.79
C LYS A 226 12.34 19.89 -24.31
N VAL A 227 11.26 20.03 -23.52
CA VAL A 227 11.24 19.66 -22.09
C VAL A 227 11.58 18.16 -21.87
N THR A 228 11.05 17.28 -22.74
CA THR A 228 11.35 15.84 -22.67
C THR A 228 12.79 15.54 -23.06
N VAL A 229 13.29 16.20 -24.13
CA VAL A 229 14.70 16.09 -24.54
C VAL A 229 15.62 16.47 -23.41
N MET A 230 15.39 17.63 -22.79
CA MET A 230 16.19 18.11 -21.67
C MET A 230 16.15 17.18 -20.44
N ALA A 231 14.96 16.64 -20.12
CA ALA A 231 14.84 15.64 -19.05
C ALA A 231 15.62 14.36 -19.35
N MET A 232 15.66 13.93 -20.62
CA MET A 232 16.44 12.77 -21.06
C MET A 232 17.96 13.05 -21.02
N ARG A 233 18.40 14.22 -21.46
CA ARG A 233 19.80 14.66 -21.43
C ARG A 233 20.31 14.80 -19.99
N LEU A 234 19.52 15.39 -19.08
CA LEU A 234 19.90 15.58 -17.68
C LEU A 234 19.94 14.27 -16.88
N SER A 235 19.07 13.31 -17.19
CA SER A 235 18.93 12.05 -16.42
C SER A 235 20.24 11.32 -16.17
N PRO A 236 21.11 11.07 -17.17
CA PRO A 236 22.39 10.38 -16.97
C PRO A 236 23.40 11.17 -16.13
N HIS A 237 23.36 12.51 -16.17
CA HIS A 237 24.30 13.36 -15.46
C HIS A 237 23.99 13.52 -13.97
N VAL A 238 22.70 13.68 -13.59
CA VAL A 238 22.32 14.00 -12.20
C VAL A 238 22.05 12.77 -11.35
N LEU A 239 21.79 11.63 -11.96
CA LEU A 239 21.50 10.34 -11.30
C LEU A 239 20.34 10.40 -10.29
N LEU A 240 19.38 11.32 -10.47
CA LEU A 240 18.18 11.45 -9.63
C LEU A 240 17.17 10.34 -9.92
N ARG A 241 16.29 10.05 -8.95
CA ARG A 241 15.14 9.19 -9.25
C ARG A 241 14.21 9.89 -10.24
N PRO A 242 13.59 9.16 -11.18
CA PRO A 242 12.69 9.76 -12.17
C PRO A 242 11.59 10.65 -11.58
N GLY A 243 11.11 10.29 -10.37
CA GLY A 243 10.13 11.09 -9.64
C GLY A 243 10.69 12.41 -9.09
N GLU A 244 11.95 12.40 -8.65
CA GLU A 244 12.66 13.58 -8.14
C GLU A 244 12.97 14.54 -9.30
N LEU A 245 13.54 14.02 -10.40
CA LEU A 245 13.81 14.82 -11.59
C LEU A 245 12.55 15.52 -12.14
N ARG A 246 11.48 14.75 -12.41
CA ARG A 246 10.27 15.31 -13.04
C ARG A 246 9.53 16.34 -12.19
N GLN A 247 9.66 16.28 -10.87
CA GLN A 247 9.00 17.17 -9.91
C GLN A 247 9.90 18.33 -9.46
N ALA A 248 11.06 18.49 -10.08
CA ALA A 248 11.99 19.57 -9.79
C ALA A 248 11.36 20.94 -10.02
N GLU A 249 11.62 21.85 -9.12
CA GLU A 249 11.15 23.23 -9.15
C GLU A 249 12.35 24.18 -9.37
N TRP A 250 12.14 25.30 -10.05
CA TRP A 250 13.23 26.27 -10.25
C TRP A 250 13.77 26.84 -8.95
N THR A 251 12.96 26.90 -7.91
CA THR A 251 13.37 27.30 -6.54
C THR A 251 14.35 26.32 -5.89
N ASP A 252 14.54 25.13 -6.47
CA ASP A 252 15.51 24.14 -5.95
C ASP A 252 16.91 24.32 -6.53
N ILE A 253 17.06 25.13 -7.57
CA ILE A 253 18.29 25.26 -8.35
C ILE A 253 19.01 26.54 -7.96
N ASP A 254 20.22 26.39 -7.46
CA ASP A 254 21.17 27.47 -7.30
C ASP A 254 22.25 27.33 -8.38
N LEU A 255 22.14 28.17 -9.43
CA LEU A 255 23.08 28.13 -10.55
C LEU A 255 24.42 28.81 -10.24
N ASP A 256 24.47 29.70 -9.24
CA ASP A 256 25.69 30.41 -8.84
C ASP A 256 26.57 29.52 -7.98
N GLU A 257 25.94 28.83 -7.01
CA GLU A 257 26.62 27.81 -6.14
C GLU A 257 26.74 26.44 -6.84
N ALA A 258 26.17 26.28 -8.04
CA ALA A 258 26.12 25.02 -8.79
C ALA A 258 25.54 23.84 -7.97
N VAL A 259 24.43 24.06 -7.28
CA VAL A 259 23.79 23.08 -6.40
C VAL A 259 22.31 22.94 -6.70
N TRP A 260 21.81 21.71 -6.67
CA TRP A 260 20.40 21.40 -6.71
C TRP A 260 19.94 20.88 -5.33
N TYR A 261 19.08 21.62 -4.67
CA TYR A 261 18.51 21.29 -3.37
C TYR A 261 17.17 20.60 -3.55
N ILE A 262 17.03 19.39 -3.02
CA ILE A 262 15.77 18.64 -3.04
C ILE A 262 15.26 18.55 -1.61
N PRO A 263 14.13 19.21 -1.28
CA PRO A 263 13.59 19.20 0.07
C PRO A 263 13.05 17.81 0.47
N ALA A 264 13.03 17.56 1.77
CA ALA A 264 12.68 16.25 2.35
C ALA A 264 11.31 15.74 1.92
N GLU A 265 10.34 16.62 1.70
CA GLU A 265 8.96 16.31 1.34
C GLU A 265 8.87 15.63 -0.04
N ARG A 266 9.79 15.96 -0.94
CA ARG A 266 9.86 15.38 -2.29
C ARG A 266 10.78 14.15 -2.38
N MET A 267 11.53 13.88 -1.32
CA MET A 267 12.40 12.70 -1.24
C MET A 267 11.67 11.48 -0.72
N LYS A 268 11.89 10.32 -1.37
CA LYS A 268 11.29 9.03 -0.94
C LYS A 268 11.59 8.69 0.52
N MET A 269 12.80 9.04 1.00
CA MET A 269 13.26 8.75 2.37
C MET A 269 13.06 9.92 3.33
N ARG A 270 12.35 10.98 2.91
CA ARG A 270 12.07 12.19 3.71
C ARG A 270 13.32 12.80 4.35
N ARG A 271 14.43 12.83 3.60
CA ARG A 271 15.68 13.53 3.97
C ARG A 271 16.04 14.47 2.84
N PRO A 272 16.44 15.71 3.13
CA PRO A 272 16.88 16.64 2.11
C PRO A 272 18.11 16.07 1.39
N HIS A 273 18.25 16.41 0.13
CA HIS A 273 19.35 15.96 -0.69
C HIS A 273 19.94 17.11 -1.49
N ARG A 274 21.28 17.24 -1.49
CA ARG A 274 22.01 18.17 -2.32
C ARG A 274 22.69 17.41 -3.45
N VAL A 275 22.58 17.93 -4.66
CA VAL A 275 23.20 17.36 -5.86
C VAL A 275 24.14 18.40 -6.45
N PRO A 276 25.44 18.11 -6.58
CA PRO A 276 26.36 19.02 -7.24
C PRO A 276 26.05 19.05 -8.74
N LEU A 277 26.06 20.24 -9.32
CA LEU A 277 25.85 20.46 -10.74
C LEU A 277 27.20 20.56 -11.45
N SER A 278 27.45 19.67 -12.40
CA SER A 278 28.60 19.79 -13.31
C SER A 278 28.42 20.97 -14.29
N ARG A 279 29.49 21.40 -14.94
CA ARG A 279 29.43 22.43 -15.97
C ARG A 279 28.41 22.11 -17.06
N GLN A 280 28.33 20.86 -17.48
CA GLN A 280 27.38 20.37 -18.49
C GLN A 280 25.94 20.51 -17.98
N VAL A 281 25.66 20.10 -16.75
CA VAL A 281 24.33 20.21 -16.14
C VAL A 281 23.94 21.68 -16.00
N THR A 282 24.83 22.53 -15.52
CA THR A 282 24.59 23.98 -15.41
C THR A 282 24.26 24.61 -16.77
N ALA A 283 24.99 24.24 -17.83
CA ALA A 283 24.71 24.72 -19.19
C ALA A 283 23.33 24.27 -19.68
N MET A 284 22.98 22.98 -19.49
CA MET A 284 21.68 22.44 -19.84
C MET A 284 20.53 23.10 -19.05
N LEU A 285 20.75 23.38 -17.77
CA LEU A 285 19.74 24.07 -16.95
C LEU A 285 19.56 25.53 -17.36
N LYS A 286 20.62 26.25 -17.75
CA LYS A 286 20.52 27.60 -18.32
C LYS A 286 19.72 27.60 -19.62
N GLU A 287 19.99 26.65 -20.52
CA GLU A 287 19.21 26.47 -21.75
C GLU A 287 17.73 26.15 -21.44
N LEU A 288 17.45 25.27 -20.47
CA LEU A 288 16.07 24.95 -20.10
C LEU A 288 15.35 26.14 -19.46
N HIS A 289 16.08 26.96 -18.69
CA HIS A 289 15.57 28.15 -18.02
C HIS A 289 14.97 29.14 -19.04
N GLU A 290 15.57 29.36 -20.20
CA GLU A 290 15.05 30.21 -21.27
C GLU A 290 13.64 29.79 -21.74
N HIS A 291 13.24 28.53 -21.50
CA HIS A 291 12.00 27.96 -21.98
C HIS A 291 10.95 27.68 -20.92
N THR A 292 11.33 27.64 -19.63
CA THR A 292 10.40 27.18 -18.58
C THR A 292 10.48 27.98 -17.27
N HIS A 293 11.32 29.01 -17.15
CA HIS A 293 11.53 29.79 -15.92
C HIS A 293 10.27 30.46 -15.35
N TRP A 294 9.31 30.78 -16.20
CA TRP A 294 8.02 31.36 -15.77
C TRP A 294 7.05 30.35 -15.16
N TRP A 295 7.41 29.04 -15.23
CA TRP A 295 6.65 27.98 -14.59
C TRP A 295 7.31 27.55 -13.30
N LYS A 296 6.52 26.94 -12.42
CA LYS A 296 7.03 26.40 -11.15
C LYS A 296 8.05 25.27 -11.39
N TYR A 297 7.75 24.36 -12.33
CA TYR A 297 8.54 23.15 -12.57
C TYR A 297 9.57 23.36 -13.68
N LEU A 298 10.76 22.76 -13.52
CA LEU A 298 11.75 22.66 -14.59
C LEU A 298 11.16 21.95 -15.82
N PHE A 299 10.37 20.93 -15.56
CA PHE A 299 9.76 20.07 -16.56
C PHE A 299 8.23 20.14 -16.46
N PRO A 300 7.60 21.20 -16.95
CA PRO A 300 6.16 21.34 -16.93
C PRO A 300 5.47 20.35 -17.89
N CYS A 301 4.25 19.94 -17.53
CA CYS A 301 3.41 19.09 -18.38
C CYS A 301 2.89 19.89 -19.57
N LEU A 302 3.00 19.31 -20.78
CA LEU A 302 2.42 19.88 -22.00
C LEU A 302 0.90 20.06 -21.85
N GLY A 303 0.40 21.25 -22.17
CA GLY A 303 -1.01 21.61 -22.07
C GLY A 303 -1.53 21.84 -20.63
N LYS A 304 -0.73 21.50 -19.60
CA LYS A 304 -1.04 21.75 -18.19
C LYS A 304 0.21 22.17 -17.41
N PRO A 305 0.82 23.32 -17.70
CA PRO A 305 2.15 23.68 -17.21
C PRO A 305 2.23 23.94 -15.71
N ARG A 306 1.08 24.06 -15.03
CA ARG A 306 1.01 24.07 -13.55
C ARG A 306 1.24 22.69 -12.91
N LYS A 307 1.36 21.62 -13.72
CA LYS A 307 1.70 20.27 -13.27
C LYS A 307 3.07 19.88 -13.80
N ALA A 308 3.78 19.07 -13.04
CA ALA A 308 5.00 18.44 -13.51
C ALA A 308 4.72 17.48 -14.68
N MET A 309 5.73 17.24 -15.54
CA MET A 309 5.66 16.29 -16.64
C MET A 309 5.20 14.91 -16.19
N SER A 310 4.65 14.12 -17.10
CA SER A 310 4.22 12.74 -16.82
C SER A 310 5.39 11.87 -16.32
N GLU A 311 5.12 10.96 -15.39
CA GLU A 311 6.10 10.00 -14.90
C GLU A 311 6.64 9.05 -15.98
N ASN A 312 5.90 8.89 -17.08
CA ASN A 312 6.28 8.06 -18.21
C ASN A 312 6.98 8.82 -19.35
N ALA A 313 7.13 10.15 -19.27
CA ALA A 313 7.61 10.95 -20.40
C ALA A 313 9.02 10.53 -20.87
N VAL A 314 9.96 10.35 -19.96
CA VAL A 314 11.32 9.88 -20.27
C VAL A 314 11.29 8.45 -20.84
N ASN A 315 10.50 7.55 -20.25
CA ASN A 315 10.34 6.19 -20.77
C ASN A 315 9.75 6.17 -22.16
N GLN A 316 8.75 7.01 -22.45
CA GLN A 316 8.17 7.13 -23.78
C GLN A 316 9.19 7.69 -24.79
N GLY A 317 10.02 8.66 -24.38
CA GLY A 317 11.14 9.14 -25.19
C GLY A 317 12.11 8.01 -25.55
N LEU A 318 12.52 7.22 -24.58
CA LEU A 318 13.38 6.04 -24.81
C LEU A 318 12.73 5.02 -25.77
N ARG A 319 11.41 4.75 -25.63
CA ARG A 319 10.67 3.87 -26.56
C ARG A 319 10.67 4.41 -28.00
N LYS A 320 10.49 5.73 -28.16
CA LYS A 320 10.55 6.36 -29.50
C LYS A 320 11.94 6.30 -30.13
N LEU A 321 13.00 6.25 -29.31
CA LEU A 321 14.38 6.02 -29.78
C LEU A 321 14.68 4.54 -30.06
N GLY A 322 13.70 3.62 -29.88
CA GLY A 322 13.84 2.19 -30.15
C GLY A 322 14.31 1.34 -28.96
N TYR A 323 14.66 1.94 -27.81
CA TYR A 323 15.07 1.17 -26.64
C TYR A 323 13.87 0.50 -25.98
N THR A 324 13.90 -0.82 -25.81
CA THR A 324 12.83 -1.59 -25.15
C THR A 324 12.86 -1.45 -23.62
N THR A 325 11.80 -1.89 -22.94
CA THR A 325 11.74 -1.91 -21.47
C THR A 325 12.79 -2.83 -20.85
N ASP A 326 13.27 -3.82 -21.61
CA ASP A 326 14.29 -4.78 -21.15
C ASP A 326 15.72 -4.32 -21.50
N GLN A 327 15.88 -3.19 -22.20
CA GLN A 327 17.18 -2.58 -22.52
C GLN A 327 17.44 -1.36 -21.66
N MET A 328 16.52 -0.40 -21.60
CA MET A 328 16.72 0.84 -20.87
C MET A 328 15.42 1.42 -20.31
N THR A 329 15.50 1.97 -19.12
CA THR A 329 14.40 2.69 -18.46
C THR A 329 14.92 4.01 -17.86
N ALA A 330 14.01 4.92 -17.54
CA ALA A 330 14.35 6.17 -16.82
C ALA A 330 15.09 5.88 -15.48
N HIS A 331 14.76 4.77 -14.81
CA HIS A 331 15.48 4.36 -13.59
C HIS A 331 16.82 3.72 -13.91
N GLY A 332 16.99 3.19 -15.11
CA GLY A 332 18.22 2.60 -15.60
C GLY A 332 19.42 3.56 -15.63
N PHE A 333 19.20 4.87 -15.84
CA PHE A 333 20.27 5.88 -15.75
C PHE A 333 20.99 5.87 -14.40
N ARG A 334 20.28 5.63 -13.31
CA ARG A 334 20.88 5.52 -11.98
C ARG A 334 21.71 4.25 -11.82
N ALA A 335 21.18 3.11 -12.32
CA ALA A 335 21.91 1.86 -12.29
C ALA A 335 23.16 1.94 -13.20
N MET A 336 23.07 2.59 -14.36
CA MET A 336 24.20 2.90 -15.23
C MET A 336 25.28 3.68 -14.48
N GLY A 337 24.93 4.81 -13.88
CA GLY A 337 25.87 5.64 -13.12
C GLY A 337 26.45 4.91 -11.92
N ALA A 338 25.61 4.22 -11.12
CA ALA A 338 26.09 3.44 -9.99
C ALA A 338 27.11 2.37 -10.40
N THR A 339 26.82 1.61 -11.46
CA THR A 339 27.70 0.54 -11.95
C THR A 339 29.03 1.13 -12.43
N LEU A 340 28.97 2.10 -13.35
CA LEU A 340 30.18 2.63 -13.97
C LEU A 340 31.06 3.40 -12.98
N LEU A 341 30.48 4.18 -12.06
CA LEU A 341 31.25 4.86 -11.01
C LEU A 341 31.94 3.88 -10.05
N ASN A 342 31.26 2.76 -9.69
CA ASN A 342 31.89 1.74 -8.86
C ASN A 342 32.98 0.96 -9.61
N GLU A 343 32.81 0.71 -10.91
CA GLU A 343 33.81 -0.01 -11.73
C GLU A 343 35.10 0.77 -11.93
N THR A 344 35.09 2.12 -11.83
CA THR A 344 36.33 2.90 -11.89
C THR A 344 37.26 2.63 -10.70
N GLY A 345 36.69 2.33 -9.52
CA GLY A 345 37.45 2.18 -8.27
C GLY A 345 38.10 3.48 -7.76
N GLU A 346 37.79 4.62 -8.39
CA GLU A 346 38.38 5.92 -8.06
C GLU A 346 37.68 6.60 -6.87
N TRP A 347 36.43 6.27 -6.63
CA TRP A 347 35.55 6.98 -5.70
C TRP A 347 35.23 6.16 -4.45
N ASN A 348 35.05 6.86 -3.33
CA ASN A 348 34.52 6.22 -2.13
C ASN A 348 33.14 5.68 -2.40
N PRO A 349 32.87 4.38 -2.16
CA PRO A 349 31.52 3.81 -2.33
C PRO A 349 30.43 4.56 -1.56
N ASP A 350 30.76 5.12 -0.38
CA ASP A 350 29.80 5.91 0.40
C ASP A 350 29.48 7.27 -0.28
N ALA A 351 30.40 7.86 -1.03
CA ALA A 351 30.13 9.04 -1.84
C ALA A 351 29.16 8.72 -2.99
N ILE A 352 29.33 7.57 -3.65
CA ILE A 352 28.43 7.11 -4.71
C ILE A 352 27.02 6.84 -4.14
N GLU A 353 26.93 6.09 -3.04
CA GLU A 353 25.66 5.81 -2.36
C GLU A 353 24.96 7.11 -1.88
N ARG A 354 25.75 8.08 -1.41
CA ARG A 354 25.25 9.39 -0.99
C ARG A 354 24.71 10.19 -2.18
N GLN A 355 25.40 10.17 -3.33
CA GLN A 355 24.93 10.78 -4.58
C GLN A 355 23.59 10.18 -5.03
N LEU A 356 23.44 8.89 -4.88
CA LEU A 356 22.20 8.18 -5.19
C LEU A 356 21.12 8.37 -4.12
N ALA A 357 21.35 9.11 -3.04
CA ALA A 357 20.45 9.24 -1.90
C ALA A 357 19.94 7.87 -1.40
N HIS A 358 20.82 6.87 -1.39
CA HIS A 358 20.57 5.60 -0.75
C HIS A 358 20.76 5.73 0.76
N VAL A 359 19.95 5.01 1.51
CA VAL A 359 20.06 4.93 2.97
C VAL A 359 20.68 3.59 3.30
N ASP A 360 21.75 3.61 4.09
CA ASP A 360 22.35 2.40 4.59
C ASP A 360 21.30 1.59 5.38
N THR A 361 21.13 0.32 5.01
CA THR A 361 20.22 -0.61 5.68
C THR A 361 20.72 -1.02 7.06
N ASN A 362 22.04 -0.91 7.30
CA ASN A 362 22.65 -1.15 8.61
C ASN A 362 22.43 0.08 9.52
N GLN A 363 21.58 -0.09 10.54
CA GLN A 363 21.25 1.00 11.48
C GLN A 363 22.47 1.50 12.25
N VAL A 364 23.42 0.62 12.58
CA VAL A 364 24.64 0.98 13.30
C VAL A 364 25.53 1.83 12.39
N ARG A 365 25.86 1.36 11.18
CA ARG A 365 26.67 2.13 10.21
C ARG A 365 26.05 3.49 9.91
N ARG A 366 24.73 3.57 9.75
CA ARG A 366 23.96 4.80 9.52
C ARG A 366 24.09 5.83 10.64
N ALA A 367 24.29 5.40 11.89
CA ALA A 367 24.47 6.28 13.04
C ALA A 367 25.85 6.93 13.05
N TYR A 368 26.87 6.23 12.52
CA TYR A 368 28.26 6.70 12.52
C TYR A 368 28.66 7.44 11.22
N VAL A 369 28.16 7.01 10.05
CA VAL A 369 28.49 7.63 8.76
C VAL A 369 27.50 8.77 8.47
N ARG A 370 27.79 9.97 8.98
CA ARG A 370 27.01 11.20 8.75
C ARG A 370 27.57 12.09 7.65
N GLY A 371 28.72 11.75 7.11
CA GLY A 371 29.41 12.54 6.08
C GLY A 371 28.56 12.69 4.81
N GLU A 372 28.53 13.90 4.26
CA GLU A 372 27.90 14.16 2.96
C GLU A 372 28.82 13.86 1.79
N HIS A 373 30.13 13.67 2.04
CA HIS A 373 31.16 13.52 1.02
C HIS A 373 31.05 14.61 -0.06
N TRP A 374 30.75 15.85 0.36
CA TRP A 374 30.33 16.90 -0.57
C TRP A 374 31.42 17.23 -1.58
N ASP A 375 32.65 17.54 -1.13
CA ASP A 375 33.74 17.94 -1.99
C ASP A 375 34.13 16.81 -2.96
N GLU A 376 34.19 15.58 -2.47
CA GLU A 376 34.41 14.40 -3.30
C GLU A 376 33.30 14.22 -4.34
N ARG A 377 32.03 14.43 -3.96
CA ARG A 377 30.91 14.34 -4.89
C ARG A 377 30.90 15.42 -5.95
N VAL A 378 31.33 16.63 -5.63
CA VAL A 378 31.52 17.72 -6.62
C VAL A 378 32.51 17.28 -7.70
N VAL A 379 33.68 16.80 -7.30
CA VAL A 379 34.70 16.32 -8.24
C VAL A 379 34.24 15.09 -9.01
N MET A 380 33.61 14.13 -8.31
CA MET A 380 33.06 12.90 -8.90
C MET A 380 32.03 13.21 -9.98
N MET A 381 31.06 14.08 -9.71
CA MET A 381 29.98 14.36 -10.66
C MET A 381 30.45 15.22 -11.85
N GLN A 382 31.47 16.07 -11.66
CA GLN A 382 32.12 16.74 -12.79
C GLN A 382 32.85 15.71 -13.67
N ARG A 383 33.68 14.84 -13.08
CA ARG A 383 34.39 13.79 -13.83
C ARG A 383 33.45 12.82 -14.52
N TRP A 384 32.34 12.48 -13.85
CA TRP A 384 31.24 11.66 -14.43
C TRP A 384 30.67 12.31 -15.68
N SER A 385 30.36 13.60 -15.64
CA SER A 385 29.80 14.31 -16.79
C SER A 385 30.80 14.44 -17.93
N ASP A 386 32.09 14.67 -17.63
CA ASP A 386 33.19 14.69 -18.63
C ASP A 386 33.31 13.30 -19.29
N TYR A 387 33.24 12.21 -18.51
CA TYR A 387 33.24 10.85 -19.04
C TYR A 387 32.03 10.54 -19.95
N LEU A 388 30.83 11.04 -19.60
CA LEU A 388 29.69 10.91 -20.48
C LEU A 388 29.89 11.63 -21.82
N ASP A 389 30.50 12.82 -21.81
CA ASP A 389 30.84 13.53 -23.03
C ASP A 389 31.88 12.74 -23.86
N GLU A 390 32.92 12.20 -23.23
CA GLU A 390 33.92 11.34 -23.90
C GLU A 390 33.26 10.14 -24.59
N LEU A 391 32.27 9.47 -23.92
CA LEU A 391 31.55 8.34 -24.49
C LEU A 391 30.61 8.77 -25.65
N ARG A 392 29.95 9.92 -25.50
CA ARG A 392 29.10 10.47 -26.52
C ARG A 392 29.88 10.82 -27.78
N ASP A 393 30.99 11.48 -27.64
CA ASP A 393 31.80 12.00 -28.74
C ASP A 393 32.69 10.91 -29.39
N GLY A 394 32.63 9.67 -28.91
CA GLY A 394 33.41 8.55 -29.46
C GLY A 394 34.87 8.49 -29.02
N GLY A 395 35.21 9.14 -27.89
CA GLY A 395 36.53 9.11 -27.29
C GLY A 395 36.99 7.71 -26.92
N LYS A 396 38.33 7.55 -26.68
CA LYS A 396 38.91 6.28 -26.23
C LYS A 396 38.23 5.83 -24.93
N ILE A 397 37.66 4.64 -24.95
CA ILE A 397 37.10 4.00 -23.76
C ILE A 397 38.26 3.78 -22.79
N LEU A 398 38.31 4.56 -21.71
CA LEU A 398 39.23 4.31 -20.62
C LEU A 398 38.88 2.96 -20.03
N ARG A 399 39.66 1.92 -20.32
CA ARG A 399 39.59 0.67 -19.57
C ARG A 399 40.19 0.95 -18.21
N PRO A 400 39.52 0.68 -17.08
CA PRO A 400 40.17 0.72 -15.79
C PRO A 400 41.33 -0.25 -15.84
N GLU A 401 42.55 0.21 -15.57
CA GLU A 401 43.69 -0.67 -15.37
C GLU A 401 43.48 -1.40 -14.05
N PHE A 402 42.91 -2.59 -14.13
CA PHE A 402 42.85 -3.49 -13.00
C PHE A 402 44.27 -3.92 -12.67
N GLY A 403 44.87 -3.36 -11.63
CA GLY A 403 46.10 -3.93 -11.09
C GLY A 403 47.25 -3.01 -10.73
N ALA A 404 47.15 -1.69 -10.72
CA ALA A 404 48.14 -0.87 -10.10
C ALA A 404 48.12 -1.02 -8.57
N LYS A 405 48.90 -1.97 -8.02
CA LYS A 405 49.17 -2.05 -6.58
C LYS A 405 49.70 -0.69 -6.14
N ARG A 406 48.98 0.05 -5.30
CA ARG A 406 49.57 1.15 -4.54
C ARG A 406 50.71 0.57 -3.70
N SER A 407 51.96 0.82 -4.11
CA SER A 407 53.13 0.66 -3.26
C SER A 407 52.93 1.58 -2.05
N ARG A 408 52.79 0.97 -0.88
CA ARG A 408 52.87 1.70 0.40
C ARG A 408 54.29 2.31 0.49
N ALA A 409 54.38 3.61 0.51
CA ALA A 409 55.49 4.34 1.08
C ALA A 409 55.14 4.73 2.51
#